data_4d871c397954588d83ff5eff7471c25d
#
_entry.id   4d871c397954588d83ff5eff7471c25d
#
_cell.length_a   1.000
_cell.length_b   1.000
_cell.length_c   1.000
_cell.angle_alpha   90.00
_cell.angle_beta   90.00
_cell.angle_gamma   90.00
#
_symmetry.space_group_name_H-M   'P 1'
#
loop_
_entity.id
_entity.type
_entity.pdbx_description
1 polymer ?
#
loop_
_entity_poly.entity_id
_entity_poly.type
_entity_poly.pdbx_seq_one_letter_code
_entity_poly.pdbx_strand_id
1 'polypeptide(L)'
;MRQASGTIRLDTRGQGLVEFTDAVVDWVDAQGMREGLLTLFCRHTSASLLIQENAAPAVQRDIAAFFAEIAPEDATRYEHDDEGPDDMPAHLRTALTAVQLSIPVAGGRPVLGTWQGIYMFEHRRRPHRREIALHLIGA
;
A
#
# COMPACT_ATOMS: atom_id res chain seq x y z
N MET A 1 -11.86 24.01 -9.96
CA MET A 1 -10.85 22.98 -9.72
C MET A 1 -10.13 23.25 -8.43
N ARG A 2 -10.09 22.26 -7.54
CA ARG A 2 -9.43 22.33 -6.24
C ARG A 2 -8.42 21.22 -6.12
N GLN A 3 -7.47 21.36 -5.22
CA GLN A 3 -6.55 20.28 -4.89
C GLN A 3 -6.19 20.30 -3.40
N ALA A 4 -5.88 19.14 -2.88
CA ALA A 4 -5.45 18.97 -1.50
C ALA A 4 -4.36 17.90 -1.45
N SER A 5 -3.41 18.08 -0.54
CA SER A 5 -2.34 17.11 -0.28
C SER A 5 -2.33 16.73 1.18
N GLY A 6 -1.90 15.52 1.47
CA GLY A 6 -1.80 15.04 2.84
C GLY A 6 -0.85 13.86 2.97
N THR A 7 -0.71 13.37 4.17
CA THR A 7 0.12 12.21 4.49
C THR A 7 -0.61 11.32 5.48
N ILE A 8 -0.62 10.02 5.22
CA ILE A 8 -1.04 9.01 6.19
C ILE A 8 0.22 8.29 6.66
N ARG A 9 0.37 8.15 7.98
CA ARG A 9 1.47 7.40 8.59
C ARG A 9 0.93 6.11 9.18
N LEU A 10 1.58 4.99 8.86
CA LEU A 10 1.22 3.68 9.36
C LEU A 10 2.41 3.06 10.08
N ASP A 11 2.18 2.57 11.29
CA ASP A 11 3.16 1.79 12.02
C ASP A 11 2.91 0.32 11.69
N THR A 12 3.89 -0.32 11.05
CA THR A 12 3.82 -1.73 10.70
C THR A 12 4.54 -2.56 11.77
N ARG A 13 4.17 -3.82 11.91
CA ARG A 13 4.74 -4.73 12.91
C ARG A 13 5.56 -5.86 12.30
N GLY A 14 5.63 -5.93 10.98
CA GLY A 14 6.31 -6.98 10.24
C GLY A 14 5.65 -7.19 8.90
N GLN A 15 6.04 -8.25 8.22
CA GLN A 15 5.55 -8.56 6.87
C GLN A 15 4.05 -8.80 6.84
N GLY A 16 3.39 -8.32 5.81
CA GLY A 16 1.98 -8.57 5.57
C GLY A 16 1.23 -7.35 5.08
N LEU A 17 -0.06 -7.56 4.88
CA LEU A 17 -0.99 -6.54 4.41
C LEU A 17 -1.63 -5.83 5.59
N VAL A 18 -1.52 -4.51 5.59
CA VAL A 18 -2.15 -3.64 6.60
C VAL A 18 -3.21 -2.80 5.90
N GLU A 19 -4.47 -3.05 6.18
CA GLU A 19 -5.57 -2.28 5.59
C GLU A 19 -5.63 -0.88 6.18
N PHE A 20 -5.76 0.14 5.32
CA PHE A 20 -5.94 1.53 5.77
C PHE A 20 -7.03 2.26 4.98
N THR A 21 -8.01 1.51 4.49
CA THR A 21 -9.14 2.04 3.72
C THR A 21 -9.87 3.16 4.46
N ASP A 22 -10.18 2.97 5.75
CA ASP A 22 -10.94 3.95 6.52
C ASP A 22 -10.20 5.27 6.65
N ALA A 23 -8.89 5.24 6.86
CA ALA A 23 -8.08 6.44 6.94
C ALA A 23 -8.11 7.23 5.61
N VAL A 24 -8.09 6.53 4.48
CA VAL A 24 -8.18 7.15 3.15
C VAL A 24 -9.57 7.76 2.94
N VAL A 25 -10.63 7.01 3.25
CA VAL A 25 -12.01 7.48 3.11
C VAL A 25 -12.24 8.72 3.96
N ASP A 26 -11.79 8.71 5.20
CA ASP A 26 -11.94 9.85 6.12
C ASP A 26 -11.17 11.07 5.61
N TRP A 27 -9.96 10.87 5.10
CA TRP A 27 -9.17 11.97 4.55
C TRP A 27 -9.85 12.60 3.33
N VAL A 28 -10.38 11.78 2.42
CA VAL A 28 -11.10 12.26 1.22
C VAL A 28 -12.35 13.03 1.64
N ASP A 29 -13.12 12.49 2.56
CA ASP A 29 -14.34 13.13 3.06
C ASP A 29 -14.04 14.53 3.64
N ALA A 30 -12.95 14.66 4.38
CA ALA A 30 -12.55 15.93 5.00
C ALA A 30 -12.20 17.01 3.97
N GLN A 31 -11.91 16.67 2.72
CA GLN A 31 -11.59 17.66 1.70
C GLN A 31 -12.83 18.33 1.09
N GLY A 32 -14.00 17.72 1.22
CA GLY A 32 -15.24 18.29 0.72
C GLY A 32 -15.36 18.34 -0.80
N MET A 33 -14.54 17.60 -1.53
CA MET A 33 -14.64 17.47 -2.99
C MET A 33 -15.55 16.29 -3.33
N ARG A 34 -16.47 16.50 -4.25
CA ARG A 34 -17.42 15.47 -4.61
C ARG A 34 -16.98 14.62 -5.79
N GLU A 35 -16.23 15.19 -6.70
CA GLU A 35 -15.73 14.52 -7.90
C GLU A 35 -14.24 14.78 -8.04
N GLY A 36 -13.46 13.77 -8.36
CA GLY A 36 -12.04 13.98 -8.57
C GLY A 36 -11.25 12.71 -8.75
N LEU A 37 -9.94 12.87 -8.68
CA LEU A 37 -8.98 11.79 -8.77
C LEU A 37 -8.06 11.83 -7.55
N LEU A 38 -8.06 10.72 -6.81
CA LEU A 38 -7.17 10.52 -5.67
C LEU A 38 -5.93 9.77 -6.13
N THR A 39 -4.76 10.28 -5.76
CA THR A 39 -3.49 9.59 -5.91
C THR A 39 -2.93 9.24 -4.53
N LEU A 40 -2.56 7.99 -4.34
CA LEU A 40 -1.82 7.51 -3.18
C LEU A 40 -0.41 7.14 -3.63
N PHE A 41 0.59 7.55 -2.87
CA PHE A 41 1.97 7.27 -3.22
C PHE A 41 2.75 6.78 -2.00
N CYS A 42 3.26 5.55 -2.09
CA CYS A 42 4.13 4.96 -1.06
C CYS A 42 5.55 5.49 -1.24
N ARG A 43 6.09 6.11 -0.20
CA ARG A 43 7.39 6.78 -0.24
C ARG A 43 8.54 5.87 0.19
N HIS A 44 8.43 4.56 -0.10
CA HIS A 44 9.40 3.56 0.38
C HIS A 44 9.78 2.60 -0.74
N THR A 45 10.93 1.94 -0.57
CA THR A 45 11.45 0.93 -1.50
C THR A 45 11.34 -0.49 -0.95
N SER A 46 10.79 -0.66 0.25
CA SER A 46 10.62 -1.96 0.90
C SER A 46 9.20 -2.17 1.44
N ALA A 47 8.27 -1.37 0.95
CA ALA A 47 6.84 -1.51 1.16
C ALA A 47 6.12 -0.96 -0.07
N SER A 48 4.88 -1.39 -0.29
CA SER A 48 4.11 -1.04 -1.48
C SER A 48 2.63 -0.96 -1.18
N LEU A 49 1.82 -0.68 -2.20
CA LEU A 49 0.38 -0.51 -2.07
C LEU A 49 -0.34 -1.57 -2.89
N LEU A 50 -1.46 -2.04 -2.37
CA LEU A 50 -2.38 -2.93 -3.08
C LEU A 50 -3.82 -2.50 -2.84
N ILE A 51 -4.65 -2.69 -3.87
CA ILE A 51 -6.09 -2.79 -3.68
C ILE A 51 -6.43 -4.26 -3.86
N GLN A 52 -7.04 -4.87 -2.84
CA GLN A 52 -7.27 -6.30 -2.83
C GLN A 52 -8.53 -6.62 -2.02
N GLU A 53 -9.01 -7.83 -2.17
CA GLU A 53 -10.17 -8.37 -1.46
C GLU A 53 -9.92 -8.34 0.05
N ASN A 54 -10.91 -7.86 0.80
CA ASN A 54 -10.78 -7.61 2.24
C ASN A 54 -11.70 -8.46 3.12
N ALA A 55 -12.37 -9.47 2.57
CA ALA A 55 -13.32 -10.29 3.33
C ALA A 55 -12.71 -11.59 3.85
N ALA A 56 -11.92 -12.29 3.03
CA ALA A 56 -11.39 -13.61 3.38
C ALA A 56 -9.91 -13.53 3.76
N PRO A 57 -9.53 -13.79 5.02
CA PRO A 57 -8.12 -13.77 5.43
C PRO A 57 -7.24 -14.74 4.64
N ALA A 58 -7.82 -15.81 4.08
CA ALA A 58 -7.09 -16.76 3.23
C ALA A 58 -6.48 -16.09 2.00
N VAL A 59 -7.12 -15.07 1.44
CA VAL A 59 -6.57 -14.35 0.28
C VAL A 59 -5.23 -13.69 0.65
N GLN A 60 -5.15 -13.08 1.83
CA GLN A 60 -3.90 -12.45 2.30
C GLN A 60 -2.81 -13.49 2.53
N ARG A 61 -3.15 -14.66 3.08
CA ARG A 61 -2.18 -15.74 3.28
C ARG A 61 -1.66 -16.29 1.95
N ASP A 62 -2.53 -16.45 0.97
CA ASP A 62 -2.14 -16.94 -0.36
C ASP A 62 -1.25 -15.93 -1.08
N ILE A 63 -1.55 -14.64 -0.98
CA ILE A 63 -0.70 -13.57 -1.53
C ILE A 63 0.69 -13.61 -0.87
N ALA A 64 0.74 -13.70 0.45
CA ALA A 64 2.01 -13.77 1.17
C ALA A 64 2.83 -15.00 0.76
N ALA A 65 2.19 -16.15 0.63
CA ALA A 65 2.86 -17.39 0.20
C ALA A 65 3.40 -17.29 -1.23
N PHE A 66 2.62 -16.69 -2.12
CA PHE A 66 3.03 -16.46 -3.51
C PHE A 66 4.32 -15.62 -3.57
N PHE A 67 4.36 -14.50 -2.87
CA PHE A 67 5.53 -13.63 -2.87
C PHE A 67 6.73 -14.26 -2.15
N ALA A 68 6.51 -15.07 -1.12
CA ALA A 68 7.58 -15.82 -0.47
C ALA A 68 8.25 -16.80 -1.42
N GLU A 69 7.49 -17.36 -2.37
CA GLU A 69 8.00 -18.30 -3.36
C GLU A 69 8.80 -17.59 -4.46
N ILE A 70 8.28 -16.50 -5.02
CA ILE A 70 8.91 -15.82 -6.16
C ILE A 70 10.04 -14.86 -5.76
N ALA A 71 10.01 -14.36 -4.52
CA ALA A 71 11.06 -13.50 -3.96
C ALA A 71 11.50 -14.04 -2.61
N PRO A 72 12.22 -15.19 -2.59
CA PRO A 72 12.60 -15.85 -1.35
C PRO A 72 13.73 -15.14 -0.62
N GLU A 73 13.77 -15.32 0.70
CA GLU A 73 14.87 -14.84 1.54
C GLU A 73 16.07 -15.81 1.47
N ASP A 74 16.68 -15.87 0.30
CA ASP A 74 17.84 -16.72 0.03
C ASP A 74 19.01 -15.83 -0.40
N ALA A 75 19.89 -15.51 0.55
CA ALA A 75 21.01 -14.59 0.33
C ALA A 75 21.98 -15.04 -0.77
N THR A 76 21.99 -16.34 -1.10
CA THR A 76 22.87 -16.83 -2.18
C THR A 76 22.41 -16.38 -3.56
N ARG A 77 21.19 -15.85 -3.68
CA ARG A 77 20.60 -15.43 -4.96
C ARG A 77 20.82 -13.96 -5.27
N TYR A 78 21.31 -13.15 -4.30
CA TYR A 78 21.35 -11.70 -4.42
C TYR A 78 22.74 -11.15 -4.11
N GLU A 79 23.12 -10.06 -4.79
CA GLU A 79 24.34 -9.30 -4.47
C GLU A 79 24.10 -8.38 -3.26
N HIS A 80 22.94 -7.73 -3.20
CA HIS A 80 22.60 -6.81 -2.12
C HIS A 80 22.19 -7.61 -0.88
N ASP A 81 23.09 -7.72 0.09
CA ASP A 81 22.92 -8.60 1.25
C ASP A 81 23.30 -7.97 2.60
N ASP A 82 23.62 -6.68 2.64
CA ASP A 82 24.18 -6.02 3.83
C ASP A 82 23.13 -5.42 4.77
N GLU A 83 21.83 -5.52 4.44
CA GLU A 83 20.75 -4.97 5.28
C GLU A 83 19.79 -6.03 5.79
N GLY A 84 20.24 -7.28 5.84
CA GLY A 84 19.45 -8.41 6.34
C GLY A 84 18.87 -9.26 5.20
N PRO A 85 18.48 -10.52 5.51
CA PRO A 85 18.01 -11.46 4.48
C PRO A 85 16.67 -11.09 3.86
N ASP A 86 15.88 -10.24 4.52
CA ASP A 86 14.57 -9.82 4.04
C ASP A 86 14.62 -8.56 3.17
N ASP A 87 15.77 -7.88 3.06
CA ASP A 87 15.82 -6.57 2.40
C ASP A 87 15.75 -6.68 0.87
N MET A 88 16.61 -7.46 0.22
CA MET A 88 16.55 -7.59 -1.24
C MET A 88 15.23 -8.21 -1.71
N PRO A 89 14.70 -9.27 -1.07
CA PRO A 89 13.34 -9.71 -1.37
C PRO A 89 12.28 -8.62 -1.24
N ALA A 90 12.41 -7.74 -0.24
CA ALA A 90 11.49 -6.61 -0.07
C ALA A 90 11.53 -5.66 -1.26
N HIS A 91 12.72 -5.35 -1.77
CA HIS A 91 12.87 -4.51 -2.97
C HIS A 91 12.22 -5.17 -4.20
N LEU A 92 12.40 -6.47 -4.37
CA LEU A 92 11.80 -7.20 -5.49
C LEU A 92 10.28 -7.22 -5.40
N ARG A 93 9.74 -7.45 -4.21
CA ARG A 93 8.28 -7.44 -3.99
C ARG A 93 7.70 -6.05 -4.24
N THR A 94 8.40 -5.01 -3.81
CA THR A 94 8.02 -3.63 -4.09
C THR A 94 8.01 -3.35 -5.59
N ALA A 95 9.03 -3.83 -6.31
CA ALA A 95 9.12 -3.65 -7.77
C ALA A 95 8.01 -4.38 -8.54
N LEU A 96 7.49 -5.49 -8.00
CA LEU A 96 6.45 -6.31 -8.63
C LEU A 96 5.03 -5.84 -8.28
N THR A 97 4.87 -5.00 -7.26
CA THR A 97 3.59 -4.48 -6.84
C THR A 97 3.48 -3.00 -7.20
N ALA A 98 2.67 -2.23 -6.52
CA ALA A 98 2.46 -0.83 -6.86
C ALA A 98 2.95 0.09 -5.74
N VAL A 99 3.63 1.18 -6.08
CA VAL A 99 3.91 2.26 -5.13
C VAL A 99 2.93 3.40 -5.28
N GLN A 100 2.11 3.38 -6.34
CA GLN A 100 1.15 4.42 -6.65
C GLN A 100 -0.20 3.79 -6.97
N LEU A 101 -1.26 4.36 -6.43
CA LEU A 101 -2.64 3.98 -6.75
C LEU A 101 -3.39 5.23 -7.19
N SER A 102 -4.20 5.06 -8.22
CA SER A 102 -5.07 6.11 -8.74
C SER A 102 -6.51 5.64 -8.57
N ILE A 103 -7.30 6.38 -7.80
CA ILE A 103 -8.67 5.98 -7.44
C ILE A 103 -9.62 7.13 -7.76
N PRO A 104 -10.62 6.94 -8.64
CA PRO A 104 -11.62 7.97 -8.87
C PRO A 104 -12.41 8.26 -7.58
N VAL A 105 -12.83 9.51 -7.44
CA VAL A 105 -13.71 9.95 -6.35
C VAL A 105 -15.02 10.42 -6.95
N ALA A 106 -16.13 9.92 -6.46
CA ALA A 106 -17.47 10.32 -6.84
C ALA A 106 -18.36 10.35 -5.61
N GLY A 107 -19.24 11.35 -5.53
CA GLY A 107 -20.09 11.53 -4.36
C GLY A 107 -19.29 11.77 -3.07
N GLY A 108 -18.08 12.30 -3.18
CA GLY A 108 -17.21 12.57 -2.04
C GLY A 108 -16.49 11.34 -1.49
N ARG A 109 -16.50 10.23 -2.20
CA ARG A 109 -15.89 8.97 -1.72
C ARG A 109 -15.08 8.28 -2.82
N PRO A 110 -13.99 7.58 -2.44
CA PRO A 110 -13.31 6.69 -3.40
C PRO A 110 -14.28 5.63 -3.91
N VAL A 111 -14.28 5.38 -5.23
CA VAL A 111 -15.24 4.45 -5.87
C VAL A 111 -14.76 3.00 -5.77
N LEU A 112 -14.48 2.54 -4.58
CA LEU A 112 -14.07 1.16 -4.33
C LEU A 112 -15.25 0.20 -4.54
N GLY A 113 -14.96 -0.97 -5.11
CA GLY A 113 -15.91 -2.07 -5.13
C GLY A 113 -16.17 -2.61 -3.72
N THR A 114 -17.26 -3.38 -3.58
CA THR A 114 -17.72 -3.90 -2.28
C THR A 114 -16.63 -4.65 -1.51
N TRP A 115 -15.77 -5.38 -2.23
CA TRP A 115 -14.76 -6.22 -1.61
C TRP A 115 -13.35 -5.63 -1.69
N GLN A 116 -13.19 -4.41 -2.20
CA GLN A 116 -11.89 -3.79 -2.34
C GLN A 116 -11.49 -3.06 -1.06
N GLY A 117 -10.34 -3.39 -0.53
CA GLY A 117 -9.67 -2.64 0.52
C GLY A 117 -8.35 -2.07 0.02
N ILE A 118 -7.91 -0.99 0.63
CA ILE A 118 -6.62 -0.35 0.34
C ILE A 118 -5.63 -0.82 1.39
N TYR A 119 -4.50 -1.37 0.93
CA TYR A 119 -3.51 -1.99 1.81
C TYR A 119 -2.12 -1.41 1.61
N MET A 120 -1.40 -1.24 2.73
CA MET A 120 0.06 -1.19 2.75
C MET A 120 0.57 -2.64 2.78
N PHE A 121 1.42 -3.00 1.83
CA PHE A 121 2.09 -4.29 1.81
C PHE A 121 3.49 -4.11 2.38
N GLU A 122 3.67 -4.49 3.66
CA GLU A 122 4.94 -4.40 4.35
C GLU A 122 5.78 -5.62 4.00
N HIS A 123 7.00 -5.39 3.51
CA HIS A 123 7.89 -6.46 3.07
C HIS A 123 9.06 -6.73 4.02
N ARG A 124 9.24 -5.87 5.05
CA ARG A 124 10.29 -6.06 6.05
C ARG A 124 9.73 -6.77 7.29
N ARG A 125 10.61 -7.54 7.95
CA ARG A 125 10.24 -8.25 9.18
C ARG A 125 10.19 -7.35 10.40
N ARG A 126 11.05 -6.32 10.44
CA ARG A 126 11.08 -5.36 11.54
C ARG A 126 9.93 -4.37 11.45
N PRO A 127 9.43 -3.87 12.60
CA PRO A 127 8.48 -2.77 12.60
C PRO A 127 9.05 -1.52 11.91
N HIS A 128 8.21 -0.84 11.17
CA HIS A 128 8.56 0.40 10.48
C HIS A 128 7.44 1.41 10.60
N ARG A 129 7.82 2.69 10.51
CA ARG A 129 6.87 3.78 10.28
C ARG A 129 6.85 4.07 8.78
N ARG A 130 5.72 3.81 8.14
CA ARG A 130 5.54 4.01 6.70
C ARG A 130 4.72 5.25 6.43
N GLU A 131 5.05 5.95 5.35
CA GLU A 131 4.37 7.17 4.93
C GLU A 131 3.76 6.99 3.56
N ILE A 132 2.49 7.37 3.44
CA ILE A 132 1.78 7.42 2.16
C ILE A 132 1.41 8.87 1.91
N ALA A 133 1.86 9.42 0.79
CA ALA A 133 1.44 10.74 0.35
C ALA A 133 0.10 10.62 -0.36
N LEU A 134 -0.80 11.58 -0.11
CA LEU A 134 -2.09 11.66 -0.79
C LEU A 134 -2.18 12.98 -1.55
N HIS A 135 -2.81 12.91 -2.69
CA HIS A 135 -3.19 14.09 -3.45
C HIS A 135 -4.57 13.87 -4.06
N LEU A 136 -5.45 14.83 -3.86
CA LEU A 136 -6.79 14.82 -4.48
C LEU A 136 -6.94 16.08 -5.32
N ILE A 137 -7.34 15.89 -6.57
CA ILE A 137 -7.66 16.98 -7.49
C ILE A 137 -9.07 16.79 -8.02
N GLY A 138 -9.88 17.84 -7.95
CA GLY A 138 -11.28 17.76 -8.35
C GLY A 138 -12.09 19.00 -8.00
N ALA A 139 -13.34 18.78 -7.73
CA ALA A 139 -14.25 19.86 -7.35
C ALA A 139 -15.38 19.39 -6.39
#